data_7c5c14db53303214101270673375a594
#
_entry.id   7c5c14db53303214101270673375a594
#
_cell.length_a   1.000
_cell.length_b   1.000
_cell.length_c   1.000
_cell.angle_alpha   90.00
_cell.angle_beta   90.00
_cell.angle_gamma   90.00
#
_symmetry.space_group_name_H-M   'P 1'
#
loop_
_entity.id
_entity.type
_entity.pdbx_description
1 polymer ?
#
loop_
_entity_poly.entity_id
_entity_poly.type
_entity_poly.pdbx_seq_one_letter_code
_entity_poly.pdbx_strand_id
1 'polypeptide(L)'
;MAPLKLAVVGAGPSAFYVASRLLSLLPQTSQHASQLKIHMYDRLWAPYGLVRYGVAPDHPEVKNCTHKFEDAASDLRLRFFGNVNVGTQPPISHTLPLSLEALFPHYTHVLFSTGCTVPILHPALPPSHFCVPALGIVHWYTQHPSRPAPPPLERISHVTLIGQGNVSLDVARILLTPPSVLAKYDVPKPVLDVLERSNVQHVSIVGRRGPLQAAFTTKELREMMNLPDASMNPIDPKFFDVGGSTLTRQQQRTMQLLQQGSKNKPGTTKKTWSLDFFRSPTGLTTPSSRESGEKARLTLAHTTLDANARAVPTGESSTLETDLVVTSLGHRAEPSAPWYDPSLNHLRTLSGRVVDAQGRVVRNVYASGWAAMGARGVLASTMMDAYAVADTILRDHFPGEDVETTPMSEADAAADQVQAALGGTETVDVLPKEVDLDAVPPEVEAGLRRGLVTDFADWKAVDAEEVRRGEALGKERERMVWEEAREFLAQVRPRKA
;
A
#
# COMPACT_ATOMS: atom_id res chain seq x y z
N MET A 1 -2.87 -31.36 21.48
CA MET A 1 -3.55 -30.45 20.52
C MET A 1 -2.69 -30.31 19.29
N ALA A 2 -3.32 -30.09 18.13
CA ALA A 2 -2.58 -29.81 16.90
C ALA A 2 -1.82 -28.48 17.00
N PRO A 3 -0.63 -28.34 16.41
CA PRO A 3 0.12 -27.09 16.41
C PRO A 3 -0.55 -26.01 15.55
N LEU A 4 -0.47 -24.74 15.98
CA LEU A 4 -0.81 -23.58 15.17
C LEU A 4 0.48 -23.03 14.58
N LYS A 5 0.88 -23.54 13.44
CA LYS A 5 2.02 -23.02 12.68
C LYS A 5 1.52 -22.22 11.48
N LEU A 6 1.66 -20.92 11.56
CA LEU A 6 1.12 -19.96 10.62
C LEU A 6 2.20 -19.45 9.66
N ALA A 7 2.02 -19.69 8.35
CA ALA A 7 2.74 -18.92 7.33
C ALA A 7 1.97 -17.65 7.02
N VAL A 8 2.64 -16.50 7.12
CA VAL A 8 2.11 -15.20 6.72
C VAL A 8 2.80 -14.77 5.44
N VAL A 9 2.06 -14.64 4.36
CA VAL A 9 2.57 -14.17 3.06
C VAL A 9 2.36 -12.66 2.94
N GLY A 10 3.45 -11.92 3.01
CA GLY A 10 3.51 -10.47 3.18
C GLY A 10 3.85 -10.08 4.61
N ALA A 11 4.72 -9.08 4.79
CA ALA A 11 5.11 -8.51 6.09
C ALA A 11 4.78 -7.00 6.14
N GLY A 12 3.60 -6.64 5.63
CA GLY A 12 3.02 -5.31 5.75
C GLY A 12 2.27 -5.11 7.07
N PRO A 13 1.60 -3.96 7.25
CA PRO A 13 0.88 -3.62 8.48
C PRO A 13 -0.13 -4.68 8.93
N SER A 14 -0.96 -5.22 8.02
CA SER A 14 -1.96 -6.22 8.40
C SER A 14 -1.33 -7.48 8.95
N ALA A 15 -0.21 -7.94 8.38
CA ALA A 15 0.54 -9.10 8.85
C ALA A 15 1.02 -8.92 10.30
N PHE A 16 1.65 -7.78 10.58
CA PHE A 16 2.14 -7.47 11.93
C PHE A 16 1.01 -7.27 12.93
N TYR A 17 -0.12 -6.67 12.53
CA TYR A 17 -1.27 -6.55 13.41
C TYR A 17 -1.89 -7.91 13.75
N VAL A 18 -2.04 -8.83 12.77
CA VAL A 18 -2.50 -10.20 13.04
C VAL A 18 -1.54 -10.91 13.99
N ALA A 19 -0.24 -10.87 13.70
CA ALA A 19 0.78 -11.50 14.56
C ALA A 19 0.80 -10.93 15.98
N SER A 20 0.81 -9.60 16.11
CA SER A 20 0.75 -8.92 17.42
C SER A 20 -0.48 -9.32 18.22
N ARG A 21 -1.65 -9.46 17.55
CA ARG A 21 -2.89 -9.87 18.20
C ARG A 21 -2.83 -11.33 18.67
N LEU A 22 -2.37 -12.25 17.81
CA LEU A 22 -2.20 -13.66 18.17
C LEU A 22 -1.24 -13.85 19.36
N LEU A 23 -0.10 -13.16 19.35
CA LEU A 23 0.88 -13.20 20.43
C LEU A 23 0.33 -12.63 21.74
N SER A 24 -0.50 -11.60 21.66
CA SER A 24 -1.16 -10.98 22.81
C SER A 24 -2.24 -11.88 23.41
N LEU A 25 -3.03 -12.58 22.57
CA LEU A 25 -4.10 -13.48 23.02
C LEU A 25 -3.55 -14.82 23.51
N LEU A 26 -2.38 -15.23 23.04
CA LEU A 26 -1.65 -16.41 23.51
C LEU A 26 -0.32 -15.98 24.15
N PRO A 27 -0.34 -15.31 25.33
CA PRO A 27 0.89 -14.89 26.00
C PRO A 27 1.75 -16.10 26.35
N GLN A 28 3.05 -15.92 26.60
CA GLN A 28 3.99 -17.00 26.92
C GLN A 28 3.59 -17.83 28.15
N THR A 29 2.75 -17.29 29.00
CA THR A 29 2.15 -17.96 30.17
C THR A 29 0.95 -18.85 29.81
N SER A 30 0.42 -18.75 28.60
CA SER A 30 -0.69 -19.59 28.13
C SER A 30 -0.22 -21.04 27.94
N GLN A 31 -1.08 -22.00 28.27
CA GLN A 31 -0.86 -23.42 28.00
C GLN A 31 -0.65 -23.75 26.50
N HIS A 32 -1.13 -22.87 25.62
CA HIS A 32 -1.03 -23.02 24.16
C HIS A 32 0.18 -22.27 23.56
N ALA A 33 0.93 -21.52 24.38
CA ALA A 33 2.03 -20.67 23.90
C ALA A 33 3.09 -21.44 23.11
N SER A 34 3.43 -22.67 23.54
CA SER A 34 4.45 -23.51 22.91
C SER A 34 4.01 -24.10 21.55
N GLN A 35 2.72 -24.05 21.25
CA GLN A 35 2.16 -24.59 20.01
C GLN A 35 2.05 -23.53 18.91
N LEU A 36 2.22 -22.23 19.24
CA LEU A 36 2.15 -21.12 18.28
C LEU A 36 3.53 -20.87 17.68
N LYS A 37 3.61 -20.91 16.35
CA LYS A 37 4.75 -20.40 15.55
C LYS A 37 4.22 -19.56 14.39
N ILE A 38 4.84 -18.43 14.15
CA ILE A 38 4.47 -17.49 13.08
C ILE A 38 5.70 -17.24 12.21
N HIS A 39 5.63 -17.57 10.94
CA HIS A 39 6.68 -17.31 9.96
C HIS A 39 6.15 -16.31 8.92
N MET A 40 6.73 -15.13 8.87
CA MET A 40 6.38 -14.09 7.88
C MET A 40 7.34 -14.13 6.70
N TYR A 41 6.79 -14.20 5.50
CA TYR A 41 7.52 -14.18 4.23
C TYR A 41 7.20 -12.90 3.47
N ASP A 42 8.20 -12.14 3.08
CA ASP A 42 8.01 -10.97 2.24
C ASP A 42 8.97 -10.99 1.05
N ARG A 43 8.47 -10.60 -0.12
CA ARG A 43 9.31 -10.41 -1.31
C ARG A 43 10.28 -9.24 -1.18
N LEU A 44 9.99 -8.32 -0.26
CA LEU A 44 10.90 -7.23 0.09
C LEU A 44 11.89 -7.71 1.16
N TRP A 45 13.13 -7.29 1.05
CA TRP A 45 14.16 -7.64 2.01
C TRP A 45 14.03 -6.91 3.36
N ALA A 46 13.30 -5.78 3.37
CA ALA A 46 12.92 -5.02 4.55
C ALA A 46 11.41 -5.18 4.82
N PRO A 47 10.98 -5.32 6.08
CA PRO A 47 9.57 -5.45 6.45
C PRO A 47 8.80 -4.13 6.33
N TYR A 48 7.56 -4.16 6.77
CA TYR A 48 6.61 -3.06 6.94
C TYR A 48 5.89 -2.63 5.66
N GLY A 49 6.20 -3.20 4.48
CA GLY A 49 5.48 -2.99 3.23
C GLY A 49 5.14 -1.52 2.98
N LEU A 50 3.84 -1.20 2.94
CA LEU A 50 3.35 0.15 2.63
C LEU A 50 3.81 1.22 3.63
N VAL A 51 4.04 0.89 4.91
CA VAL A 51 4.53 1.86 5.92
C VAL A 51 5.93 2.36 5.53
N ARG A 52 6.78 1.46 5.00
CA ARG A 52 8.10 1.84 4.52
C ARG A 52 8.08 2.39 3.09
N TYR A 53 7.31 1.77 2.18
CA TYR A 53 7.42 2.01 0.74
C TYR A 53 6.17 2.64 0.09
N GLY A 54 5.21 3.12 0.88
CA GLY A 54 3.98 3.71 0.37
C GLY A 54 3.60 5.02 1.07
N VAL A 55 3.80 5.10 2.39
CA VAL A 55 3.59 6.35 3.16
C VAL A 55 4.58 7.39 2.68
N ALA A 56 4.08 8.59 2.39
CA ALA A 56 4.91 9.70 1.96
C ALA A 56 6.01 10.00 3.00
N PRO A 57 7.26 10.25 2.58
CA PRO A 57 8.38 10.40 3.51
C PRO A 57 8.24 11.59 4.45
N ASP A 58 7.50 12.61 4.09
CA ASP A 58 7.19 13.79 4.90
C ASP A 58 6.06 13.57 5.94
N HIS A 59 5.62 12.33 6.12
CA HIS A 59 4.64 11.90 7.14
C HIS A 59 5.25 10.89 8.14
N PRO A 60 6.29 11.26 8.91
CA PRO A 60 6.93 10.34 9.85
C PRO A 60 5.99 9.84 10.95
N GLU A 61 4.99 10.64 11.36
CA GLU A 61 4.02 10.27 12.39
C GLU A 61 3.13 9.10 12.01
N VAL A 62 2.90 8.87 10.72
CA VAL A 62 2.11 7.72 10.23
C VAL A 62 2.89 6.41 10.39
N LYS A 63 4.24 6.49 10.50
CA LYS A 63 5.12 5.33 10.66
C LYS A 63 5.26 4.88 12.13
N ASN A 64 4.69 5.58 13.11
CA ASN A 64 4.79 5.23 14.54
C ASN A 64 4.24 3.84 14.90
N CYS A 65 3.41 3.24 14.04
CA CYS A 65 2.94 1.87 14.23
C CYS A 65 4.07 0.82 14.22
N THR A 66 5.25 1.16 13.69
CA THR A 66 6.40 0.24 13.61
C THR A 66 6.91 -0.19 14.99
N HIS A 67 6.77 0.63 16.04
CA HIS A 67 7.13 0.23 17.41
C HIS A 67 6.38 -1.05 17.85
N LYS A 68 5.06 -1.10 17.58
CA LYS A 68 4.26 -2.30 17.88
C LYS A 68 4.68 -3.51 17.04
N PHE A 69 5.14 -3.27 15.81
CA PHE A 69 5.63 -4.34 14.93
C PHE A 69 6.96 -4.90 15.43
N GLU A 70 7.84 -4.03 15.94
CA GLU A 70 9.11 -4.41 16.55
C GLU A 70 8.90 -5.23 17.83
N ASP A 71 7.95 -4.82 18.68
CA ASP A 71 7.57 -5.59 19.87
C ASP A 71 7.11 -7.00 19.49
N ALA A 72 6.24 -7.13 18.50
CA ALA A 72 5.80 -8.43 18.00
C ALA A 72 6.95 -9.26 17.42
N ALA A 73 7.85 -8.64 16.65
CA ALA A 73 8.99 -9.32 16.04
C ALA A 73 10.08 -9.71 17.04
N SER A 74 10.07 -9.17 18.27
CA SER A 74 10.97 -9.58 19.36
C SER A 74 10.56 -10.91 20.00
N ASP A 75 9.32 -11.41 19.79
CA ASP A 75 8.86 -12.68 20.31
C ASP A 75 9.48 -13.84 19.51
N LEU A 76 10.13 -14.79 20.20
CA LEU A 76 10.81 -15.93 19.58
C LEU A 76 9.90 -16.87 18.80
N ARG A 77 8.59 -16.73 18.94
CA ARG A 77 7.59 -17.50 18.17
C ARG A 77 7.35 -16.89 16.79
N LEU A 78 7.80 -15.65 16.56
CA LEU A 78 7.71 -14.98 15.27
C LEU A 78 9.08 -14.97 14.59
N ARG A 79 9.13 -15.40 13.32
CA ARG A 79 10.32 -15.29 12.46
C ARG A 79 9.94 -14.55 11.19
N PHE A 80 10.79 -13.61 10.79
CA PHE A 80 10.67 -12.88 9.52
C PHE A 80 11.66 -13.45 8.50
N PHE A 81 11.19 -13.61 7.26
CA PHE A 81 11.99 -14.04 6.11
C PHE A 81 11.76 -13.06 4.96
N GLY A 82 12.63 -12.07 4.85
CA GLY A 82 12.61 -11.10 3.76
C GLY A 82 13.32 -11.61 2.53
N ASN A 83 13.01 -11.01 1.40
CA ASN A 83 13.55 -11.36 0.08
C ASN A 83 13.07 -12.74 -0.43
N VAL A 84 11.91 -13.21 0.04
CA VAL A 84 11.27 -14.47 -0.38
C VAL A 84 9.99 -14.17 -1.12
N ASN A 85 9.97 -14.44 -2.43
CA ASN A 85 8.81 -14.25 -3.29
C ASN A 85 7.94 -15.50 -3.30
N VAL A 86 6.87 -15.50 -2.52
CA VAL A 86 5.94 -16.62 -2.41
C VAL A 86 4.90 -16.59 -3.52
N GLY A 87 4.72 -17.72 -4.20
CA GLY A 87 3.74 -17.89 -5.29
C GLY A 87 4.22 -17.33 -6.62
N THR A 88 3.28 -16.86 -7.43
CA THR A 88 3.52 -16.45 -8.82
C THR A 88 3.66 -14.93 -9.02
N GLN A 89 3.85 -14.17 -7.94
CA GLN A 89 4.02 -12.72 -8.05
C GLN A 89 5.21 -12.36 -8.92
N PRO A 90 5.15 -11.24 -9.68
CA PRO A 90 6.28 -10.78 -10.48
C PRO A 90 7.54 -10.67 -9.62
N PRO A 91 8.62 -11.35 -9.96
CA PRO A 91 9.81 -11.37 -9.13
C PRO A 91 10.52 -10.01 -9.17
N ILE A 92 11.01 -9.58 -8.02
CA ILE A 92 12.11 -8.62 -7.93
C ILE A 92 13.38 -9.43 -8.21
N SER A 93 14.28 -8.94 -9.03
CA SER A 93 15.39 -9.70 -9.64
C SER A 93 16.27 -10.47 -8.65
N HIS A 94 16.34 -10.04 -7.39
CA HIS A 94 17.19 -10.65 -6.37
C HIS A 94 16.44 -11.54 -5.36
N THR A 95 15.11 -11.72 -5.51
CA THR A 95 14.30 -12.50 -4.58
C THR A 95 14.48 -14.01 -4.75
N LEU A 96 14.38 -14.73 -3.64
CA LEU A 96 14.26 -16.18 -3.64
C LEU A 96 12.83 -16.56 -4.05
N PRO A 97 12.60 -17.27 -5.16
CA PRO A 97 11.28 -17.78 -5.49
C PRO A 97 10.93 -18.96 -4.58
N LEU A 98 9.69 -18.96 -4.06
CA LEU A 98 9.13 -20.05 -3.27
C LEU A 98 7.70 -20.34 -3.74
N SER A 99 7.46 -21.52 -4.30
CA SER A 99 6.11 -21.88 -4.73
C SER A 99 5.20 -22.20 -3.54
N LEU A 100 3.88 -22.14 -3.74
CA LEU A 100 2.94 -22.55 -2.69
C LEU A 100 2.99 -24.04 -2.39
N GLU A 101 3.30 -24.85 -3.39
CA GLU A 101 3.50 -26.28 -3.26
C GLU A 101 4.71 -26.60 -2.37
N ALA A 102 5.74 -25.78 -2.38
CA ALA A 102 6.90 -25.90 -1.49
C ALA A 102 6.61 -25.32 -0.08
N LEU A 103 5.72 -24.32 0.02
CA LEU A 103 5.37 -23.69 1.30
C LEU A 103 4.39 -24.54 2.12
N PHE A 104 3.26 -24.94 1.53
CA PHE A 104 2.12 -25.53 2.22
C PHE A 104 2.44 -26.76 3.07
N PRO A 105 3.30 -27.71 2.65
CA PRO A 105 3.63 -28.88 3.47
C PRO A 105 4.24 -28.58 4.84
N HIS A 106 4.72 -27.37 5.06
CA HIS A 106 5.39 -26.95 6.28
C HIS A 106 4.48 -26.21 7.27
N TYR A 107 3.19 -25.96 6.93
CA TYR A 107 2.31 -25.10 7.75
C TYR A 107 0.92 -25.71 7.93
N THR A 108 0.34 -25.50 9.11
CA THR A 108 -1.04 -25.88 9.41
C THR A 108 -2.03 -24.77 9.08
N HIS A 109 -1.54 -23.52 8.98
CA HIS A 109 -2.33 -22.32 8.68
C HIS A 109 -1.56 -21.41 7.74
N VAL A 110 -2.28 -20.71 6.86
CA VAL A 110 -1.71 -19.70 5.95
C VAL A 110 -2.55 -18.43 5.98
N LEU A 111 -1.88 -17.28 6.07
CA LEU A 111 -2.49 -15.95 5.99
C LEU A 111 -1.90 -15.18 4.81
N PHE A 112 -2.74 -14.73 3.88
CA PHE A 112 -2.35 -13.81 2.82
C PHE A 112 -2.54 -12.36 3.28
N SER A 113 -1.43 -11.64 3.43
CA SER A 113 -1.35 -10.22 3.79
C SER A 113 -0.52 -9.42 2.78
N THR A 114 -0.60 -9.83 1.50
CA THR A 114 0.21 -9.32 0.39
C THR A 114 -0.13 -7.89 -0.03
N GLY A 115 -1.23 -7.35 0.47
CA GLY A 115 -1.75 -6.05 0.07
C GLY A 115 -2.28 -6.03 -1.37
N CYS A 116 -2.37 -4.81 -1.93
CA CYS A 116 -2.71 -4.55 -3.33
C CYS A 116 -1.52 -3.89 -4.02
N THR A 117 -0.80 -4.64 -4.83
CA THR A 117 0.50 -4.23 -5.39
C THR A 117 0.44 -3.91 -6.88
N VAL A 118 -0.72 -4.08 -7.52
CA VAL A 118 -0.92 -3.83 -8.95
C VAL A 118 -1.78 -2.58 -9.15
N PRO A 119 -1.30 -1.56 -9.88
CA PRO A 119 -2.09 -0.37 -10.16
C PRO A 119 -3.29 -0.69 -11.06
N ILE A 120 -4.42 -0.04 -10.80
CA ILE A 120 -5.55 -0.07 -11.71
C ILE A 120 -5.27 0.90 -12.86
N LEU A 121 -5.24 0.35 -14.09
CA LEU A 121 -4.98 1.12 -15.31
C LEU A 121 -6.29 1.64 -15.90
N HIS A 122 -6.21 2.78 -16.61
CA HIS A 122 -7.33 3.32 -17.38
C HIS A 122 -7.22 2.90 -18.84
N PRO A 123 -8.29 2.36 -19.47
CA PRO A 123 -8.20 1.87 -20.86
C PRO A 123 -7.74 2.95 -21.87
N ALA A 124 -8.17 4.20 -21.67
CA ALA A 124 -7.76 5.31 -22.53
C ALA A 124 -6.36 5.89 -22.22
N LEU A 125 -5.67 5.40 -21.21
CA LEU A 125 -4.37 5.88 -20.73
C LEU A 125 -3.41 4.71 -20.52
N PRO A 126 -2.99 4.00 -21.57
CA PRO A 126 -2.03 2.91 -21.44
C PRO A 126 -0.68 3.45 -20.93
N PRO A 127 0.04 2.68 -20.10
CA PRO A 127 1.37 3.06 -19.64
C PRO A 127 2.33 3.34 -20.79
N SER A 128 3.07 4.43 -20.69
CA SER A 128 4.04 4.87 -21.69
C SER A 128 5.05 5.83 -21.04
N HIS A 129 6.00 6.33 -21.79
CA HIS A 129 6.91 7.39 -21.33
C HIS A 129 6.18 8.68 -20.92
N PHE A 130 4.96 8.91 -21.43
CA PHE A 130 4.12 10.08 -21.12
C PHE A 130 2.99 9.76 -20.12
N CYS A 131 2.79 8.51 -19.76
CA CYS A 131 1.74 8.08 -18.86
C CYS A 131 2.24 6.96 -17.95
N VAL A 132 2.34 7.23 -16.65
CA VAL A 132 2.83 6.27 -15.65
C VAL A 132 1.84 6.11 -14.49
N PRO A 133 1.73 4.93 -13.88
CA PRO A 133 0.98 4.77 -12.63
C PRO A 133 1.63 5.54 -11.48
N ALA A 134 0.83 6.14 -10.60
CA ALA A 134 1.29 6.83 -9.39
C ALA A 134 2.14 5.93 -8.50
N LEU A 135 1.84 4.62 -8.48
CA LEU A 135 2.66 3.63 -7.75
C LEU A 135 4.13 3.67 -8.18
N GLY A 136 4.41 3.86 -9.47
CA GLY A 136 5.78 4.00 -9.97
C GLY A 136 6.49 5.24 -9.39
N ILE A 137 5.79 6.37 -9.27
CA ILE A 137 6.33 7.59 -8.66
C ILE A 137 6.54 7.39 -7.16
N VAL A 138 5.57 6.77 -6.47
CA VAL A 138 5.70 6.44 -5.04
C VAL A 138 6.88 5.51 -4.79
N HIS A 139 7.02 4.45 -5.59
CA HIS A 139 8.13 3.53 -5.49
C HIS A 139 9.49 4.18 -5.80
N TRP A 140 9.51 5.17 -6.71
CA TRP A 140 10.71 5.95 -6.98
C TRP A 140 11.13 6.77 -5.76
N TYR A 141 10.25 7.63 -5.22
CA TYR A 141 10.63 8.51 -4.12
C TYR A 141 10.80 7.78 -2.77
N THR A 142 10.25 6.58 -2.62
CA THR A 142 10.48 5.73 -1.44
C THR A 142 11.63 4.72 -1.64
N GLN A 143 12.31 4.76 -2.77
CA GLN A 143 13.40 3.82 -3.11
C GLN A 143 12.99 2.35 -2.93
N HIS A 144 11.81 2.01 -3.47
CA HIS A 144 11.29 0.65 -3.45
C HIS A 144 12.20 -0.33 -4.23
N PRO A 145 12.41 -1.57 -3.76
CA PRO A 145 13.28 -2.56 -4.42
C PRO A 145 12.94 -2.90 -5.88
N SER A 146 11.73 -2.58 -6.37
CA SER A 146 11.41 -2.70 -7.81
C SER A 146 12.12 -1.69 -8.70
N ARG A 147 12.74 -0.65 -8.14
CA ARG A 147 13.57 0.36 -8.80
C ARG A 147 12.99 0.94 -10.09
N PRO A 148 11.81 1.56 -10.06
CA PRO A 148 11.31 2.24 -11.23
C PRO A 148 12.29 3.35 -11.64
N ALA A 149 12.40 3.59 -12.94
CA ALA A 149 13.22 4.69 -13.45
C ALA A 149 12.73 6.03 -12.88
N PRO A 150 13.64 6.96 -12.52
CA PRO A 150 13.25 8.28 -12.08
C PRO A 150 12.50 9.02 -13.20
N PRO A 151 11.46 9.79 -12.86
CA PRO A 151 10.81 10.65 -13.86
C PRO A 151 11.78 11.73 -14.33
N PRO A 152 11.82 12.08 -15.64
CA PRO A 152 12.73 13.09 -16.18
C PRO A 152 12.23 14.51 -15.87
N LEU A 153 12.22 14.88 -14.55
CA LEU A 153 11.61 16.11 -14.05
C LEU A 153 12.26 17.40 -14.60
N GLU A 154 13.49 17.33 -15.06
CA GLU A 154 14.20 18.42 -15.73
C GLU A 154 13.57 18.79 -17.08
N ARG A 155 12.77 17.89 -17.67
CA ARG A 155 12.07 18.09 -18.96
C ARG A 155 10.58 18.22 -18.82
N ILE A 156 10.07 18.28 -17.61
CA ILE A 156 8.62 18.28 -17.29
C ILE A 156 8.29 19.60 -16.61
N SER A 157 7.43 20.39 -17.21
CA SER A 157 6.90 21.62 -16.63
C SER A 157 5.49 21.44 -16.06
N HIS A 158 4.71 20.53 -16.64
CA HIS A 158 3.33 20.26 -16.26
C HIS A 158 3.09 18.76 -16.05
N VAL A 159 2.61 18.39 -14.87
CA VAL A 159 2.19 17.03 -14.53
C VAL A 159 0.67 17.01 -14.33
N THR A 160 0.00 16.03 -14.95
CA THR A 160 -1.44 15.82 -14.76
C THR A 160 -1.68 14.51 -14.00
N LEU A 161 -2.25 14.61 -12.81
CA LEU A 161 -2.65 13.46 -11.96
C LEU A 161 -4.10 13.09 -12.25
N ILE A 162 -4.37 11.84 -12.59
CA ILE A 162 -5.72 11.34 -12.84
C ILE A 162 -6.21 10.56 -11.62
N GLY A 163 -7.11 11.18 -10.87
CA GLY A 163 -7.66 10.69 -9.61
C GLY A 163 -7.50 11.72 -8.49
N GLN A 164 -8.48 11.80 -7.60
CA GLN A 164 -8.54 12.76 -6.48
C GLN A 164 -8.58 12.02 -5.15
N GLY A 165 -7.58 11.12 -4.95
CA GLY A 165 -7.31 10.43 -3.68
C GLY A 165 -6.05 10.96 -3.00
N ASN A 166 -5.74 10.45 -1.79
CA ASN A 166 -4.57 10.86 -1.01
C ASN A 166 -3.26 10.70 -1.78
N VAL A 167 -3.08 9.59 -2.52
CA VAL A 167 -1.87 9.35 -3.31
C VAL A 167 -1.63 10.43 -4.36
N SER A 168 -2.70 10.98 -4.97
CA SER A 168 -2.55 12.11 -5.91
C SER A 168 -2.02 13.35 -5.19
N LEU A 169 -2.54 13.65 -3.99
CA LEU A 169 -2.09 14.79 -3.22
C LEU A 169 -0.65 14.59 -2.72
N ASP A 170 -0.28 13.38 -2.30
CA ASP A 170 1.09 13.05 -1.91
C ASP A 170 2.08 13.26 -3.06
N VAL A 171 1.76 12.73 -4.25
CA VAL A 171 2.61 12.93 -5.44
C VAL A 171 2.72 14.41 -5.80
N ALA A 172 1.59 15.15 -5.81
CA ALA A 172 1.61 16.59 -6.07
C ALA A 172 2.47 17.35 -5.05
N ARG A 173 2.32 17.02 -3.76
CA ARG A 173 3.07 17.65 -2.66
C ARG A 173 4.56 17.42 -2.79
N ILE A 174 5.01 16.18 -3.02
CA ILE A 174 6.43 15.86 -3.22
C ILE A 174 7.02 16.60 -4.43
N LEU A 175 6.30 16.71 -5.55
CA LEU A 175 6.79 17.41 -6.75
C LEU A 175 6.84 18.94 -6.59
N LEU A 176 5.97 19.51 -5.76
CA LEU A 176 5.84 20.95 -5.57
C LEU A 176 6.65 21.49 -4.38
N THR A 177 6.95 20.64 -3.39
CA THR A 177 7.70 21.04 -2.20
C THR A 177 9.18 21.25 -2.54
N PRO A 178 9.82 22.32 -2.06
CA PRO A 178 11.25 22.54 -2.24
C PRO A 178 12.07 21.39 -1.68
N PRO A 179 13.11 20.90 -2.40
CA PRO A 179 13.98 19.82 -1.92
C PRO A 179 14.61 20.10 -0.56
N SER A 180 14.95 21.36 -0.25
CA SER A 180 15.47 21.77 1.06
C SER A 180 14.51 21.53 2.22
N VAL A 181 13.20 21.55 1.97
CA VAL A 181 12.17 21.20 2.97
C VAL A 181 12.05 19.69 3.13
N LEU A 182 12.16 18.95 2.02
CA LEU A 182 12.11 17.49 2.01
C LEU A 182 13.36 16.81 2.57
N ALA A 183 14.51 17.49 2.48
CA ALA A 183 15.81 16.93 2.83
C ALA A 183 15.94 16.46 4.29
N LYS A 184 15.12 16.96 5.21
CA LYS A 184 15.12 16.54 6.62
C LYS A 184 14.38 15.24 6.88
N TYR A 185 13.56 14.79 5.93
CA TYR A 185 12.76 13.58 6.03
C TYR A 185 13.46 12.36 5.42
N ASP A 186 12.77 11.24 5.43
CA ASP A 186 13.19 9.97 4.85
C ASP A 186 13.10 9.98 3.29
N VAL A 187 13.68 11.01 2.66
CA VAL A 187 13.81 11.11 1.20
C VAL A 187 15.22 10.77 0.80
N PRO A 188 15.46 9.70 0.01
CA PRO A 188 16.80 9.30 -0.40
C PRO A 188 17.52 10.40 -1.19
N LYS A 189 18.84 10.52 -1.00
CA LYS A 189 19.64 11.54 -1.69
C LYS A 189 19.49 11.50 -3.22
N PRO A 190 19.49 10.34 -3.91
CA PRO A 190 19.28 10.31 -5.36
C PRO A 190 17.94 10.88 -5.81
N VAL A 191 16.88 10.80 -4.96
CA VAL A 191 15.58 11.40 -5.20
C VAL A 191 15.65 12.92 -5.05
N LEU A 192 16.30 13.42 -3.98
CA LEU A 192 16.52 14.85 -3.79
C LEU A 192 17.29 15.45 -4.97
N ASP A 193 18.34 14.77 -5.47
CA ASP A 193 19.13 15.22 -6.61
C ASP A 193 18.28 15.36 -7.91
N VAL A 194 17.27 14.52 -8.09
CA VAL A 194 16.33 14.64 -9.22
C VAL A 194 15.34 15.79 -8.99
N LEU A 195 14.83 15.94 -7.75
CA LEU A 195 13.92 17.04 -7.40
C LEU A 195 14.58 18.41 -7.50
N GLU A 196 15.88 18.54 -7.17
CA GLU A 196 16.66 19.78 -7.31
C GLU A 196 16.75 20.25 -8.76
N ARG A 197 16.78 19.32 -9.73
CA ARG A 197 16.80 19.63 -11.17
C ARG A 197 15.43 19.73 -11.77
N SER A 198 14.36 19.62 -10.97
CA SER A 198 12.98 19.62 -11.45
C SER A 198 12.56 20.96 -12.03
N ASN A 199 11.99 20.95 -13.23
CA ASN A 199 11.36 22.10 -13.89
C ASN A 199 9.84 22.11 -13.72
N VAL A 200 9.26 21.27 -12.84
CA VAL A 200 7.81 21.21 -12.61
C VAL A 200 7.32 22.53 -12.04
N GLN A 201 6.42 23.17 -12.79
CA GLN A 201 5.78 24.44 -12.43
C GLN A 201 4.29 24.30 -12.12
N HIS A 202 3.62 23.33 -12.74
CA HIS A 202 2.19 23.11 -12.55
C HIS A 202 1.84 21.65 -12.36
N VAL A 203 0.90 21.37 -11.42
CA VAL A 203 0.31 20.04 -11.22
C VAL A 203 -1.20 20.16 -11.28
N SER A 204 -1.82 19.57 -12.31
CA SER A 204 -3.28 19.43 -12.43
C SER A 204 -3.75 18.12 -11.77
N ILE A 205 -4.77 18.17 -10.93
CA ILE A 205 -5.35 17.00 -10.26
C ILE A 205 -6.78 16.81 -10.76
N VAL A 206 -6.95 15.88 -11.70
CA VAL A 206 -8.18 15.70 -12.46
C VAL A 206 -9.08 14.63 -11.81
N GLY A 207 -10.36 14.97 -11.62
CA GLY A 207 -11.37 14.08 -11.08
C GLY A 207 -12.66 14.05 -11.89
N ARG A 208 -13.19 12.83 -12.11
CA ARG A 208 -14.45 12.65 -12.86
C ARG A 208 -15.71 13.07 -12.10
N ARG A 209 -15.59 13.39 -10.82
CA ARG A 209 -16.70 13.82 -9.95
C ARG A 209 -16.41 15.21 -9.36
N GLY A 210 -17.35 15.73 -8.60
CA GLY A 210 -17.24 17.02 -7.93
C GLY A 210 -16.49 16.99 -6.60
N PRO A 211 -16.33 18.16 -5.95
CA PRO A 211 -15.60 18.28 -4.69
C PRO A 211 -16.22 17.46 -3.55
N LEU A 212 -17.55 17.24 -3.54
CA LEU A 212 -18.22 16.43 -2.51
C LEU A 212 -17.89 14.93 -2.59
N GLN A 213 -17.42 14.44 -3.75
CA GLN A 213 -17.06 13.05 -3.99
C GLN A 213 -15.54 12.84 -4.04
N ALA A 214 -14.75 13.86 -3.73
CA ALA A 214 -13.30 13.74 -3.65
C ALA A 214 -12.91 12.73 -2.56
N ALA A 215 -11.95 11.85 -2.88
CA ALA A 215 -11.56 10.74 -2.01
C ALA A 215 -10.39 11.07 -1.08
N PHE A 216 -9.78 12.24 -1.23
CA PHE A 216 -8.71 12.69 -0.34
C PHE A 216 -9.27 13.12 1.03
N THR A 217 -8.43 13.02 2.06
CA THR A 217 -8.78 13.48 3.41
C THR A 217 -8.59 14.99 3.56
N THR A 218 -9.28 15.59 4.54
CA THR A 218 -9.09 17.01 4.88
C THR A 218 -7.67 17.29 5.40
N LYS A 219 -6.97 16.29 5.94
CA LYS A 219 -5.57 16.40 6.38
C LYS A 219 -4.66 16.66 5.18
N GLU A 220 -4.69 15.75 4.20
CA GLU A 220 -3.88 15.84 2.97
C GLU A 220 -4.18 17.13 2.19
N LEU A 221 -5.48 17.48 2.07
CA LEU A 221 -5.86 18.73 1.42
C LEU A 221 -5.26 19.96 2.14
N ARG A 222 -5.29 19.98 3.48
CA ARG A 222 -4.72 21.09 4.26
C ARG A 222 -3.21 21.24 4.06
N GLU A 223 -2.50 20.13 3.92
CA GLU A 223 -1.06 20.14 3.62
C GLU A 223 -0.79 20.74 2.25
N MET A 224 -1.55 20.37 1.23
CA MET A 224 -1.50 20.99 -0.08
C MET A 224 -1.80 22.51 -0.03
N MET A 225 -2.79 22.93 0.76
CA MET A 225 -3.13 24.35 0.96
C MET A 225 -2.01 25.15 1.63
N ASN A 226 -1.13 24.50 2.37
CA ASN A 226 -0.02 25.12 3.12
C ASN A 226 1.33 24.98 2.43
N LEU A 227 1.40 24.54 1.19
CA LEU A 227 2.67 24.43 0.46
C LEU A 227 3.44 25.77 0.50
N PRO A 228 4.77 25.76 0.82
CA PRO A 228 5.52 27.00 1.02
C PRO A 228 5.68 27.82 -0.26
N ASP A 229 5.91 27.17 -1.41
CA ASP A 229 6.28 27.81 -2.67
C ASP A 229 5.31 27.51 -3.82
N ALA A 230 4.10 27.03 -3.50
CA ALA A 230 3.07 26.77 -4.50
C ALA A 230 1.71 27.37 -4.10
N SER A 231 0.93 27.77 -5.08
CA SER A 231 -0.43 28.30 -4.90
C SER A 231 -1.46 27.49 -5.67
N MET A 232 -2.66 27.39 -5.12
CA MET A 232 -3.80 26.74 -5.77
C MET A 232 -4.45 27.70 -6.79
N ASN A 233 -4.72 27.21 -7.99
CA ASN A 233 -5.56 27.94 -8.94
C ASN A 233 -7.00 28.01 -8.41
N PRO A 234 -7.71 29.16 -8.60
CA PRO A 234 -9.07 29.29 -8.13
C PRO A 234 -10.00 28.23 -8.71
N ILE A 235 -10.88 27.70 -7.87
CA ILE A 235 -11.94 26.78 -8.28
C ILE A 235 -13.13 27.61 -8.75
N ASP A 236 -13.78 27.18 -9.84
CA ASP A 236 -15.01 27.83 -10.35
C ASP A 236 -16.09 27.84 -9.24
N PRO A 237 -16.62 29.03 -8.88
CA PRO A 237 -17.60 29.18 -7.80
C PRO A 237 -18.84 28.30 -7.94
N LYS A 238 -19.23 27.92 -9.16
CA LYS A 238 -20.36 27.01 -9.39
C LYS A 238 -20.21 25.63 -8.69
N PHE A 239 -18.99 25.19 -8.44
CA PHE A 239 -18.73 23.91 -7.75
C PHE A 239 -18.98 23.95 -6.24
N PHE A 240 -19.21 25.15 -5.70
CA PHE A 240 -19.56 25.34 -4.28
C PHE A 240 -21.07 25.41 -4.05
N ASP A 241 -21.87 25.49 -5.11
CA ASP A 241 -23.32 25.38 -5.01
C ASP A 241 -23.71 23.92 -4.80
N VAL A 242 -24.19 23.61 -3.61
CA VAL A 242 -24.57 22.24 -3.18
C VAL A 242 -26.08 21.99 -3.29
N GLY A 243 -26.85 22.94 -3.86
CA GLY A 243 -28.28 22.79 -4.12
C GLY A 243 -29.13 22.42 -2.88
N GLY A 244 -28.77 22.88 -1.69
CA GLY A 244 -29.49 22.59 -0.43
C GLY A 244 -29.22 21.19 0.16
N SER A 245 -28.27 20.43 -0.37
CA SER A 245 -27.89 19.12 0.14
C SER A 245 -27.33 19.19 1.58
N THR A 246 -27.76 18.29 2.46
CA THR A 246 -27.18 18.15 3.81
C THR A 246 -25.77 17.52 3.70
N LEU A 247 -24.76 18.29 4.07
CA LEU A 247 -23.37 17.85 4.02
C LEU A 247 -22.97 17.17 5.34
N THR A 248 -22.15 16.12 5.23
CA THR A 248 -21.45 15.57 6.38
C THR A 248 -20.42 16.56 6.93
N ARG A 249 -20.01 16.43 8.19
CA ARG A 249 -18.98 17.27 8.82
C ARG A 249 -17.66 17.28 8.00
N GLN A 250 -17.30 16.14 7.44
CA GLN A 250 -16.10 16.04 6.59
C GLN A 250 -16.26 16.83 5.30
N GLN A 251 -17.40 16.68 4.62
CA GLN A 251 -17.69 17.44 3.39
C GLN A 251 -17.71 18.93 3.65
N GLN A 252 -18.34 19.38 4.73
CA GLN A 252 -18.35 20.80 5.12
C GLN A 252 -16.93 21.37 5.28
N ARG A 253 -16.06 20.65 6.02
CA ARG A 253 -14.65 21.04 6.22
C ARG A 253 -13.87 21.08 4.92
N THR A 254 -14.07 20.10 4.05
CA THR A 254 -13.43 20.05 2.73
C THR A 254 -13.86 21.25 1.89
N MET A 255 -15.16 21.54 1.81
CA MET A 255 -15.69 22.67 1.06
C MET A 255 -15.17 24.01 1.59
N GLN A 256 -15.10 24.18 2.90
CA GLN A 256 -14.52 25.38 3.53
C GLN A 256 -13.06 25.59 3.14
N LEU A 257 -12.23 24.53 3.18
CA LEU A 257 -10.83 24.60 2.76
C LEU A 257 -10.70 24.96 1.30
N LEU A 258 -11.51 24.38 0.42
CA LEU A 258 -11.49 24.67 -1.01
C LEU A 258 -11.90 26.10 -1.31
N GLN A 259 -12.88 26.65 -0.58
CA GLN A 259 -13.31 28.05 -0.71
C GLN A 259 -12.26 29.05 -0.22
N GLN A 260 -11.56 28.72 0.88
CA GLN A 260 -10.47 29.55 1.41
C GLN A 260 -9.27 29.61 0.45
N GLY A 261 -9.03 28.53 -0.29
CA GLY A 261 -7.88 28.39 -1.16
C GLY A 261 -6.57 28.19 -0.39
N SER A 262 -5.46 28.18 -1.11
CA SER A 262 -4.12 28.01 -0.54
C SER A 262 -3.66 29.25 0.24
N LYS A 263 -2.72 29.03 1.18
CA LYS A 263 -2.06 30.10 1.95
C LYS A 263 -1.41 31.12 1.05
N ASN A 264 -0.70 30.69 0.02
CA ASN A 264 -0.14 31.52 -1.01
C ASN A 264 -1.24 31.91 -2.01
N LYS A 265 -1.36 33.19 -2.34
CA LYS A 265 -2.37 33.68 -3.28
C LYS A 265 -1.99 33.33 -4.72
N PRO A 266 -2.96 33.09 -5.62
CA PRO A 266 -2.69 32.91 -7.04
C PRO A 266 -1.82 34.05 -7.61
N GLY A 267 -0.80 33.67 -8.40
CA GLY A 267 0.14 34.63 -9.01
C GLY A 267 1.27 35.11 -8.11
N THR A 268 1.35 34.69 -6.84
CA THR A 268 2.44 35.07 -5.91
C THR A 268 3.60 34.04 -5.88
N THR A 269 3.40 32.87 -6.45
CA THR A 269 4.39 31.79 -6.50
C THR A 269 4.65 31.37 -7.94
N LYS A 270 5.86 30.83 -8.19
CA LYS A 270 6.21 30.27 -9.51
C LYS A 270 5.52 28.93 -9.76
N LYS A 271 5.33 28.13 -8.71
CA LYS A 271 4.67 26.83 -8.79
C LYS A 271 3.17 27.00 -8.48
N THR A 272 2.36 26.22 -9.19
CA THR A 272 0.90 26.24 -9.02
C THR A 272 0.34 24.82 -9.08
N TRP A 273 -0.88 24.65 -8.59
CA TRP A 273 -1.63 23.42 -8.75
C TRP A 273 -3.13 23.70 -8.91
N SER A 274 -3.86 22.75 -9.49
CA SER A 274 -5.31 22.86 -9.68
C SER A 274 -6.03 21.57 -9.29
N LEU A 275 -7.32 21.73 -8.92
CA LEU A 275 -8.28 20.64 -8.79
C LEU A 275 -9.30 20.78 -9.93
N ASP A 276 -9.22 19.89 -10.90
CA ASP A 276 -10.04 19.91 -12.10
C ASP A 276 -11.17 18.90 -11.95
N PHE A 277 -12.32 19.37 -11.48
CA PHE A 277 -13.51 18.56 -11.23
C PHE A 277 -14.30 18.30 -12.50
N PHE A 278 -15.08 17.21 -12.48
CA PHE A 278 -15.96 16.80 -13.57
C PHE A 278 -15.25 16.66 -14.91
N ARG A 279 -14.07 16.02 -14.88
CA ARG A 279 -13.26 15.71 -16.06
C ARG A 279 -12.83 14.26 -16.02
N SER A 280 -13.06 13.52 -17.10
CA SER A 280 -12.72 12.10 -17.24
C SER A 280 -11.86 11.91 -18.49
N PRO A 281 -10.69 11.25 -18.41
CA PRO A 281 -9.85 11.04 -19.56
C PRO A 281 -10.53 10.11 -20.58
N THR A 282 -10.40 10.44 -21.87
CA THR A 282 -10.92 9.65 -22.99
C THR A 282 -9.85 9.29 -24.01
N GLY A 283 -8.68 9.90 -23.93
CA GLY A 283 -7.55 9.61 -24.81
C GLY A 283 -6.31 10.42 -24.46
N LEU A 284 -5.16 9.93 -24.89
CA LEU A 284 -3.88 10.60 -24.76
C LEU A 284 -3.14 10.49 -26.09
N THR A 285 -2.92 11.63 -26.76
CA THR A 285 -2.07 11.71 -27.95
C THR A 285 -0.68 12.15 -27.51
N THR A 286 0.33 11.34 -27.82
CA THR A 286 1.71 11.60 -27.40
C THR A 286 2.58 11.96 -28.61
N PRO A 287 3.57 12.85 -28.44
CA PRO A 287 4.62 13.06 -29.42
C PRO A 287 5.43 11.75 -29.65
N SER A 288 6.14 11.70 -30.77
CA SER A 288 7.03 10.57 -31.09
C SER A 288 8.21 10.44 -30.11
N SER A 289 8.67 11.57 -29.56
CA SER A 289 9.78 11.64 -28.60
C SER A 289 9.59 12.84 -27.65
N ARG A 290 10.10 12.74 -26.43
CA ARG A 290 10.22 13.89 -25.51
C ARG A 290 11.24 14.94 -26.00
N GLU A 291 12.15 14.53 -26.86
CA GLU A 291 13.18 15.43 -27.42
C GLU A 291 12.63 16.46 -28.40
N SER A 292 11.42 16.23 -28.93
CA SER A 292 10.74 17.20 -29.78
C SER A 292 10.35 18.51 -29.05
N GLY A 293 10.30 18.50 -27.72
CA GLY A 293 9.80 19.59 -26.91
C GLY A 293 8.27 19.77 -26.96
N GLU A 294 7.58 18.92 -27.71
CA GLU A 294 6.12 18.91 -27.79
C GLU A 294 5.49 18.26 -26.56
N LYS A 295 4.34 18.77 -26.15
CA LYS A 295 3.56 18.22 -25.05
C LYS A 295 2.58 17.15 -25.53
N ALA A 296 2.31 16.18 -24.66
CA ALA A 296 1.19 15.28 -24.87
C ALA A 296 -0.15 16.02 -24.75
N ARG A 297 -1.17 15.58 -25.48
CA ARG A 297 -2.52 16.11 -25.45
C ARG A 297 -3.47 15.12 -24.82
N LEU A 298 -3.93 15.44 -23.62
CA LEU A 298 -4.89 14.67 -22.87
C LEU A 298 -6.31 15.15 -23.22
N THR A 299 -7.12 14.27 -23.78
CA THR A 299 -8.54 14.54 -24.04
C THR A 299 -9.36 14.19 -22.82
N LEU A 300 -10.18 15.12 -22.36
CA LEU A 300 -11.01 15.05 -21.16
C LEU A 300 -12.47 15.27 -21.52
N ALA A 301 -13.32 14.25 -21.36
CA ALA A 301 -14.77 14.40 -21.41
C ALA A 301 -15.24 15.21 -20.18
N HIS A 302 -16.15 16.15 -20.38
CA HIS A 302 -16.87 16.78 -19.29
C HIS A 302 -17.91 15.81 -18.75
N THR A 303 -18.07 15.76 -17.43
CA THR A 303 -18.97 14.84 -16.75
C THR A 303 -19.94 15.58 -15.85
N THR A 304 -21.04 14.94 -15.54
CA THR A 304 -22.00 15.31 -14.50
C THR A 304 -22.30 14.09 -13.65
N LEU A 305 -23.14 14.23 -12.61
CA LEU A 305 -23.55 13.09 -11.78
C LEU A 305 -24.95 12.64 -12.18
N ASP A 306 -25.14 11.32 -12.27
CA ASP A 306 -26.46 10.71 -12.31
C ASP A 306 -27.12 10.67 -10.92
N ALA A 307 -28.34 10.12 -10.83
CA ALA A 307 -29.08 10.00 -9.58
C ALA A 307 -28.37 9.12 -8.51
N ASN A 308 -27.42 8.27 -8.93
CA ASN A 308 -26.61 7.43 -8.07
C ASN A 308 -25.23 8.03 -7.76
N ALA A 309 -25.03 9.31 -8.01
CA ALA A 309 -23.74 10.02 -7.87
C ALA A 309 -22.61 9.40 -8.71
N ARG A 310 -22.92 8.74 -9.83
CA ARG A 310 -21.95 8.22 -10.79
C ARG A 310 -21.69 9.28 -11.86
N ALA A 311 -20.42 9.40 -12.25
CA ALA A 311 -20.02 10.32 -13.31
C ALA A 311 -20.49 9.79 -14.67
N VAL A 312 -21.23 10.61 -15.40
CA VAL A 312 -21.70 10.35 -16.76
C VAL A 312 -21.24 11.47 -17.69
N PRO A 313 -20.82 11.19 -18.95
CA PRO A 313 -20.40 12.22 -19.90
C PRO A 313 -21.56 13.17 -20.26
N THR A 314 -21.24 14.45 -20.44
CA THR A 314 -22.19 15.47 -20.94
C THR A 314 -22.25 15.56 -22.46
N GLY A 315 -21.32 14.95 -23.16
CA GLY A 315 -21.11 15.10 -24.60
C GLY A 315 -20.04 16.14 -24.97
N GLU A 316 -19.68 17.00 -24.03
CA GLU A 316 -18.60 17.98 -24.23
C GLU A 316 -17.23 17.40 -23.90
N SER A 317 -16.19 17.95 -24.50
CA SER A 317 -14.80 17.58 -24.22
C SER A 317 -13.87 18.79 -24.27
N SER A 318 -12.72 18.65 -23.62
CA SER A 318 -11.63 19.63 -23.66
C SER A 318 -10.29 18.90 -23.81
N THR A 319 -9.27 19.63 -24.25
CA THR A 319 -7.90 19.13 -24.37
C THR A 319 -6.99 19.85 -23.39
N LEU A 320 -6.16 19.10 -22.67
CA LEU A 320 -5.15 19.61 -21.77
C LEU A 320 -3.77 19.20 -22.27
N GLU A 321 -2.89 20.18 -22.49
CA GLU A 321 -1.48 19.90 -22.80
C GLU A 321 -0.70 19.62 -21.51
N THR A 322 0.05 18.53 -21.49
CA THR A 322 0.79 18.07 -20.32
C THR A 322 2.06 17.34 -20.72
N ASP A 323 3.10 17.41 -19.90
CA ASP A 323 4.35 16.70 -20.16
C ASP A 323 4.34 15.28 -19.60
N LEU A 324 3.55 15.04 -18.55
CA LEU A 324 3.42 13.72 -17.92
C LEU A 324 2.02 13.54 -17.33
N VAL A 325 1.40 12.44 -17.68
CA VAL A 325 0.17 11.95 -17.02
C VAL A 325 0.55 10.89 -15.98
N VAL A 326 0.01 11.03 -14.78
CA VAL A 326 0.19 10.06 -13.67
C VAL A 326 -1.17 9.54 -13.26
N THR A 327 -1.42 8.24 -13.44
CA THR A 327 -2.72 7.64 -13.10
C THR A 327 -2.74 7.17 -11.65
N SER A 328 -3.66 7.71 -10.85
CA SER A 328 -3.86 7.41 -9.42
C SER A 328 -5.28 6.88 -9.17
N LEU A 329 -5.58 5.71 -9.75
CA LEU A 329 -6.92 5.14 -9.81
C LEU A 329 -7.17 4.03 -8.78
N GLY A 330 -6.23 3.86 -7.84
CA GLY A 330 -6.23 2.79 -6.85
C GLY A 330 -5.43 1.58 -7.31
N HIS A 331 -5.51 0.52 -6.51
CA HIS A 331 -4.72 -0.68 -6.66
C HIS A 331 -5.60 -1.92 -6.52
N ARG A 332 -5.13 -3.05 -7.04
CA ARG A 332 -5.72 -4.37 -6.88
C ARG A 332 -4.68 -5.36 -6.37
N ALA A 333 -5.13 -6.46 -5.81
CA ALA A 333 -4.26 -7.57 -5.49
C ALA A 333 -3.67 -8.18 -6.78
N GLU A 334 -2.62 -8.98 -6.64
CA GLU A 334 -1.99 -9.66 -7.77
C GLU A 334 -2.96 -10.66 -8.42
N PRO A 335 -3.30 -10.50 -9.72
CA PRO A 335 -4.28 -11.38 -10.37
C PRO A 335 -3.85 -12.85 -10.47
N SER A 336 -2.55 -13.13 -10.41
CA SER A 336 -2.02 -14.49 -10.39
C SER A 336 -2.04 -15.14 -9.00
N ALA A 337 -2.43 -14.38 -7.95
CA ALA A 337 -2.56 -14.93 -6.60
C ALA A 337 -3.69 -15.99 -6.57
N PRO A 338 -3.50 -17.09 -5.80
CA PRO A 338 -4.57 -18.07 -5.62
C PRO A 338 -5.80 -17.39 -5.02
N TRP A 339 -6.98 -17.86 -5.44
CA TRP A 339 -8.29 -17.36 -4.97
C TRP A 339 -8.53 -15.85 -5.21
N TYR A 340 -7.79 -15.24 -6.15
CA TYR A 340 -8.08 -13.88 -6.61
C TYR A 340 -9.44 -13.83 -7.30
N ASP A 341 -10.28 -12.87 -6.93
CA ASP A 341 -11.57 -12.62 -7.57
C ASP A 341 -11.50 -11.37 -8.45
N PRO A 342 -11.61 -11.51 -9.79
CA PRO A 342 -11.55 -10.35 -10.70
C PRO A 342 -12.67 -9.33 -10.47
N SER A 343 -13.82 -9.75 -9.94
CA SER A 343 -14.95 -8.84 -9.67
C SER A 343 -14.72 -7.96 -8.45
N LEU A 344 -13.94 -8.46 -7.48
CA LEU A 344 -13.58 -7.75 -6.25
C LEU A 344 -12.23 -7.03 -6.37
N ASN A 345 -11.36 -7.46 -7.28
CA ASN A 345 -9.95 -7.03 -7.40
C ASN A 345 -9.06 -7.40 -6.18
N HIS A 346 -9.46 -8.39 -5.43
CA HIS A 346 -8.73 -8.95 -4.29
C HIS A 346 -9.16 -10.40 -4.03
N LEU A 347 -8.63 -11.06 -3.00
CA LEU A 347 -9.04 -12.40 -2.61
C LEU A 347 -10.47 -12.36 -2.06
N ARG A 348 -11.27 -13.38 -2.41
CA ARG A 348 -12.60 -13.53 -1.83
C ARG A 348 -12.48 -14.12 -0.44
N THR A 349 -13.13 -13.47 0.54
CA THR A 349 -13.11 -13.92 1.94
C THR A 349 -14.48 -13.89 2.58
N LEU A 350 -14.67 -14.74 3.61
CA LEU A 350 -15.80 -14.73 4.52
C LEU A 350 -15.26 -14.67 5.95
N SER A 351 -15.48 -13.54 6.64
CA SER A 351 -14.91 -13.28 7.99
C SER A 351 -13.40 -13.57 8.07
N GLY A 352 -12.64 -13.19 7.04
CA GLY A 352 -11.21 -13.44 6.92
C GLY A 352 -10.80 -14.79 6.37
N ARG A 353 -11.68 -15.81 6.31
CA ARG A 353 -11.42 -17.13 5.70
C ARG A 353 -11.47 -17.01 4.19
N VAL A 354 -10.49 -17.56 3.50
CA VAL A 354 -10.45 -17.55 2.03
C VAL A 354 -11.53 -18.48 1.47
N VAL A 355 -12.19 -18.02 0.40
CA VAL A 355 -13.25 -18.75 -0.30
C VAL A 355 -12.81 -19.00 -1.75
N ASP A 356 -12.96 -20.23 -2.24
CA ASP A 356 -12.60 -20.60 -3.60
C ASP A 356 -13.65 -20.13 -4.64
N ALA A 357 -13.39 -20.39 -5.92
CA ALA A 357 -14.28 -20.00 -7.01
C ALA A 357 -15.65 -20.69 -6.96
N GLN A 358 -15.77 -21.82 -6.26
CA GLN A 358 -17.01 -22.56 -6.06
C GLN A 358 -17.79 -22.10 -4.81
N GLY A 359 -17.27 -21.12 -4.07
CA GLY A 359 -17.89 -20.62 -2.84
C GLY A 359 -17.56 -21.46 -1.60
N ARG A 360 -16.60 -22.40 -1.66
CA ARG A 360 -16.21 -23.25 -0.54
C ARG A 360 -15.11 -22.58 0.28
N VAL A 361 -15.18 -22.72 1.61
CA VAL A 361 -14.12 -22.21 2.50
C VAL A 361 -12.88 -23.10 2.40
N VAL A 362 -11.72 -22.48 2.15
CA VAL A 362 -10.44 -23.16 2.18
C VAL A 362 -9.98 -23.21 3.64
N ARG A 363 -9.97 -24.43 4.19
CA ARG A 363 -9.70 -24.64 5.63
C ARG A 363 -8.31 -24.16 6.02
N ASN A 364 -8.23 -23.39 7.12
CA ASN A 364 -7.01 -22.82 7.69
C ASN A 364 -6.25 -21.89 6.74
N VAL A 365 -6.93 -21.34 5.72
CA VAL A 365 -6.39 -20.33 4.82
C VAL A 365 -7.17 -19.04 4.99
N TYR A 366 -6.45 -17.96 5.28
CA TYR A 366 -7.02 -16.65 5.61
C TYR A 366 -6.42 -15.55 4.75
N ALA A 367 -7.10 -14.41 4.70
CA ALA A 367 -6.54 -13.19 4.14
C ALA A 367 -6.94 -11.98 5.00
N SER A 368 -6.08 -10.97 5.07
CA SER A 368 -6.27 -9.77 5.87
C SER A 368 -5.76 -8.52 5.14
N GLY A 369 -6.29 -7.38 5.57
CA GLY A 369 -5.93 -6.07 5.04
C GLY A 369 -6.32 -5.92 3.58
N TRP A 370 -5.52 -5.21 2.80
CA TRP A 370 -5.84 -4.95 1.39
C TRP A 370 -5.91 -6.22 0.52
N ALA A 371 -5.29 -7.30 0.93
CA ALA A 371 -5.42 -8.58 0.23
C ALA A 371 -6.85 -9.16 0.30
N ALA A 372 -7.60 -8.84 1.37
CA ALA A 372 -8.97 -9.30 1.61
C ALA A 372 -10.04 -8.23 1.32
N MET A 373 -9.72 -6.94 1.54
CA MET A 373 -10.68 -5.82 1.51
C MET A 373 -10.49 -4.89 0.31
N GLY A 374 -9.46 -5.14 -0.51
CA GLY A 374 -9.02 -4.21 -1.55
C GLY A 374 -8.28 -2.98 -0.98
N ALA A 375 -7.73 -2.15 -1.87
CA ALA A 375 -6.95 -0.97 -1.49
C ALA A 375 -7.85 0.18 -0.97
N ARG A 376 -8.44 0.00 0.19
CA ARG A 376 -9.37 0.94 0.82
C ARG A 376 -9.02 1.12 2.30
N GLY A 377 -9.40 2.27 2.84
CA GLY A 377 -9.21 2.60 4.25
C GLY A 377 -7.79 3.09 4.57
N VAL A 378 -7.55 3.25 5.85
CA VAL A 378 -6.30 3.75 6.45
C VAL A 378 -5.72 2.70 7.40
N LEU A 379 -4.53 2.94 7.96
CA LEU A 379 -3.87 1.99 8.88
C LEU A 379 -4.76 1.57 10.06
N ALA A 380 -5.59 2.49 10.58
CA ALA A 380 -6.50 2.17 11.69
C ALA A 380 -7.56 1.13 11.29
N SER A 381 -8.18 1.25 10.11
CA SER A 381 -9.13 0.25 9.62
C SER A 381 -8.45 -1.09 9.30
N THR A 382 -7.21 -1.04 8.79
CA THR A 382 -6.39 -2.26 8.59
C THR A 382 -6.10 -2.98 9.90
N MET A 383 -5.86 -2.24 10.98
CA MET A 383 -5.65 -2.83 12.32
C MET A 383 -6.90 -3.54 12.82
N MET A 384 -8.07 -2.93 12.67
CA MET A 384 -9.35 -3.53 13.11
C MET A 384 -9.65 -4.82 12.34
N ASP A 385 -9.51 -4.80 11.01
CA ASP A 385 -9.64 -5.99 10.17
C ASP A 385 -8.66 -7.09 10.59
N ALA A 386 -7.39 -6.76 10.77
CA ALA A 386 -6.36 -7.70 11.17
C ALA A 386 -6.64 -8.37 12.53
N TYR A 387 -7.17 -7.61 13.48
CA TYR A 387 -7.56 -8.15 14.78
C TYR A 387 -8.73 -9.12 14.66
N ALA A 388 -9.75 -8.77 13.88
CA ALA A 388 -10.88 -9.67 13.63
C ALA A 388 -10.42 -10.99 12.97
N VAL A 389 -9.49 -10.92 12.01
CA VAL A 389 -8.92 -12.12 11.37
C VAL A 389 -8.10 -12.96 12.35
N ALA A 390 -7.30 -12.34 13.23
CA ALA A 390 -6.59 -13.07 14.28
C ALA A 390 -7.54 -13.80 15.23
N ASP A 391 -8.59 -13.14 15.65
CA ASP A 391 -9.64 -13.73 16.50
C ASP A 391 -10.35 -14.90 15.77
N THR A 392 -10.58 -14.77 14.45
CA THR A 392 -11.13 -15.87 13.63
C THR A 392 -10.19 -17.07 13.56
N ILE A 393 -8.89 -16.85 13.35
CA ILE A 393 -7.88 -17.92 13.33
C ILE A 393 -7.91 -18.71 14.65
N LEU A 394 -7.98 -18.01 15.79
CA LEU A 394 -8.02 -18.69 17.11
C LEU A 394 -9.32 -19.45 17.33
N ARG A 395 -10.48 -18.89 16.98
CA ARG A 395 -11.76 -19.58 17.09
C ARG A 395 -11.81 -20.85 16.23
N ASP A 396 -11.24 -20.80 15.03
CA ASP A 396 -11.20 -21.96 14.14
C ASP A 396 -10.25 -23.06 14.66
N HIS A 397 -9.14 -22.64 15.28
CA HIS A 397 -8.13 -23.56 15.78
C HIS A 397 -8.48 -24.16 17.15
N PHE A 398 -9.14 -23.40 18.03
CA PHE A 398 -9.55 -23.80 19.39
C PHE A 398 -11.08 -23.78 19.54
N PRO A 399 -11.83 -24.61 18.81
CA PRO A 399 -13.29 -24.60 18.88
C PRO A 399 -13.77 -25.00 20.28
N GLY A 400 -14.56 -24.12 20.92
CA GLY A 400 -15.13 -24.34 22.24
C GLY A 400 -14.24 -24.01 23.43
N GLU A 401 -13.08 -23.44 23.23
CA GLU A 401 -12.25 -22.87 24.30
C GLU A 401 -12.55 -21.40 24.50
N ASP A 402 -12.59 -20.94 25.77
CA ASP A 402 -12.69 -19.52 26.13
C ASP A 402 -11.35 -18.80 25.89
N VAL A 403 -11.03 -18.57 24.63
CA VAL A 403 -10.00 -17.60 24.28
C VAL A 403 -10.64 -16.22 24.30
N GLU A 404 -10.11 -15.27 25.10
CA GLU A 404 -10.59 -13.90 25.18
C GLU A 404 -10.47 -13.18 23.82
N THR A 405 -11.40 -13.47 22.91
CA THR A 405 -11.50 -12.78 21.62
C THR A 405 -12.44 -11.57 21.73
N THR A 406 -12.25 -10.60 20.86
CA THR A 406 -13.20 -9.48 20.76
C THR A 406 -14.58 -10.02 20.34
N PRO A 407 -15.70 -9.54 20.92
CA PRO A 407 -17.02 -9.91 20.45
C PRO A 407 -17.13 -9.68 18.94
N MET A 408 -17.69 -10.67 18.24
CA MET A 408 -17.91 -10.57 16.80
C MET A 408 -18.81 -9.39 16.49
N SER A 409 -18.54 -8.66 15.40
CA SER A 409 -19.50 -7.69 14.89
C SER A 409 -20.79 -8.41 14.47
N GLU A 410 -21.90 -7.69 14.51
CA GLU A 410 -23.21 -8.25 14.05
C GLU A 410 -23.10 -8.75 12.60
N ALA A 411 -22.29 -8.10 11.75
CA ALA A 411 -22.08 -8.51 10.37
C ALA A 411 -21.29 -9.82 10.26
N ASP A 412 -20.26 -10.02 11.09
CA ASP A 412 -19.47 -11.26 11.11
C ASP A 412 -20.29 -12.40 11.72
N ALA A 413 -21.06 -12.13 12.77
CA ALA A 413 -21.97 -13.11 13.37
C ALA A 413 -23.08 -13.53 12.37
N ALA A 414 -23.61 -12.60 11.59
CA ALA A 414 -24.57 -12.88 10.53
C ALA A 414 -23.92 -13.69 9.39
N ALA A 415 -22.70 -13.40 9.02
CA ALA A 415 -21.96 -14.15 8.02
C ALA A 415 -21.71 -15.60 8.46
N ASP A 416 -21.29 -15.81 9.73
CA ASP A 416 -21.11 -17.14 10.29
C ASP A 416 -22.42 -17.91 10.44
N GLN A 417 -23.53 -17.23 10.76
CA GLN A 417 -24.87 -17.83 10.78
C GLN A 417 -25.35 -18.22 9.38
N VAL A 418 -25.13 -17.40 8.37
CA VAL A 418 -25.43 -17.72 6.96
C VAL A 418 -24.61 -18.92 6.52
N GLN A 419 -23.35 -19.01 6.90
CA GLN A 419 -22.50 -20.16 6.62
C GLN A 419 -23.00 -21.44 7.31
N ALA A 420 -23.43 -21.37 8.56
CA ALA A 420 -24.04 -22.48 9.28
C ALA A 420 -25.38 -22.92 8.69
N ALA A 421 -26.21 -21.95 8.26
CA ALA A 421 -27.53 -22.20 7.67
C ALA A 421 -27.47 -22.77 6.24
N LEU A 422 -26.40 -22.51 5.48
CA LEU A 422 -26.16 -23.09 4.16
C LEU A 422 -25.75 -24.58 4.20
N GLY A 423 -25.86 -25.22 5.36
CA GLY A 423 -25.73 -26.68 5.52
C GLY A 423 -24.31 -27.20 5.31
N GLY A 424 -23.35 -26.56 5.99
CA GLY A 424 -21.95 -26.96 5.93
C GLY A 424 -21.39 -26.67 4.55
N THR A 425 -20.84 -25.48 4.36
CA THR A 425 -20.01 -25.20 3.17
C THR A 425 -18.98 -26.33 3.08
N GLU A 426 -18.98 -27.04 1.96
CA GLU A 426 -17.90 -27.98 1.70
C GLU A 426 -16.57 -27.25 1.95
N THR A 427 -15.78 -27.81 2.85
CA THR A 427 -14.46 -27.26 3.12
C THR A 427 -13.43 -27.97 2.25
N VAL A 428 -12.47 -27.21 1.75
CA VAL A 428 -11.36 -27.77 0.97
C VAL A 428 -10.11 -27.78 1.84
N ASP A 429 -9.54 -28.96 2.04
CA ASP A 429 -8.28 -29.14 2.77
C ASP A 429 -7.11 -29.03 1.78
N VAL A 430 -6.22 -28.08 2.01
CA VAL A 430 -5.00 -27.87 1.21
C VAL A 430 -3.72 -27.92 2.06
N LEU A 431 -3.87 -27.95 3.39
CA LEU A 431 -2.78 -27.92 4.35
C LEU A 431 -2.76 -29.18 5.20
N PRO A 432 -1.57 -29.65 5.64
CA PRO A 432 -1.44 -30.76 6.58
C PRO A 432 -1.96 -30.39 7.97
N LYS A 433 -2.38 -31.40 8.74
CA LYS A 433 -2.84 -31.23 10.13
C LYS A 433 -1.69 -31.20 11.14
N GLU A 434 -0.59 -31.83 10.80
CA GLU A 434 0.59 -31.96 11.68
C GLU A 434 1.85 -31.57 10.89
N VAL A 435 2.72 -30.79 11.52
CA VAL A 435 3.97 -30.30 10.94
C VAL A 435 5.03 -30.18 12.05
N ASP A 436 6.28 -30.23 11.67
CA ASP A 436 7.39 -29.80 12.55
C ASP A 436 7.33 -28.28 12.75
N LEU A 437 7.20 -27.83 14.00
CA LEU A 437 7.05 -26.40 14.34
C LEU A 437 8.28 -25.56 13.97
N ASP A 438 9.48 -26.11 14.05
CA ASP A 438 10.72 -25.36 13.83
C ASP A 438 11.22 -25.44 12.38
N ALA A 439 10.74 -26.40 11.59
CA ALA A 439 11.13 -26.57 10.20
C ALA A 439 10.67 -25.38 9.34
N VAL A 440 11.50 -25.01 8.38
CA VAL A 440 11.17 -24.05 7.31
C VAL A 440 11.37 -24.74 5.96
N PRO A 441 10.80 -24.25 4.87
CA PRO A 441 11.08 -24.79 3.55
C PRO A 441 12.60 -24.85 3.28
N PRO A 442 13.13 -25.94 2.73
CA PRO A 442 14.57 -26.12 2.51
C PRO A 442 15.20 -25.00 1.67
N GLU A 443 14.45 -24.45 0.73
CA GLU A 443 14.87 -23.32 -0.11
C GLU A 443 15.15 -22.07 0.74
N VAL A 444 14.29 -21.78 1.71
CA VAL A 444 14.44 -20.63 2.62
C VAL A 444 15.65 -20.83 3.52
N GLU A 445 15.83 -22.04 4.05
CA GLU A 445 16.99 -22.36 4.86
C GLU A 445 18.31 -22.24 4.09
N ALA A 446 18.33 -22.74 2.85
CA ALA A 446 19.46 -22.54 1.94
C ALA A 446 19.67 -21.05 1.60
N GLY A 447 18.61 -20.30 1.43
CA GLY A 447 18.64 -18.84 1.18
C GLY A 447 19.25 -18.08 2.36
N LEU A 448 18.89 -18.42 3.61
CA LEU A 448 19.49 -17.85 4.83
C LEU A 448 21.00 -18.12 4.89
N ARG A 449 21.42 -19.38 4.66
CA ARG A 449 22.85 -19.75 4.64
C ARG A 449 23.64 -18.99 3.58
N ARG A 450 23.05 -18.70 2.42
CA ARG A 450 23.66 -17.96 1.31
C ARG A 450 23.58 -16.45 1.45
N GLY A 451 22.93 -15.93 2.50
CA GLY A 451 22.73 -14.51 2.69
C GLY A 451 21.79 -13.84 1.65
N LEU A 452 20.94 -14.63 1.00
CA LEU A 452 19.90 -14.15 0.06
C LEU A 452 18.62 -13.79 0.80
N VAL A 453 18.29 -14.52 1.86
CA VAL A 453 17.14 -14.24 2.72
C VAL A 453 17.61 -13.41 3.91
N THR A 454 16.84 -12.39 4.27
CA THR A 454 17.07 -11.58 5.47
C THR A 454 16.16 -12.05 6.60
N ASP A 455 16.64 -11.97 7.83
CA ASP A 455 15.81 -12.10 9.03
C ASP A 455 15.56 -10.73 9.69
N PHE A 456 14.86 -10.73 10.82
CA PHE A 456 14.54 -9.47 11.50
C PHE A 456 15.75 -8.81 12.16
N ALA A 457 16.76 -9.59 12.56
CA ALA A 457 18.02 -9.06 13.10
C ALA A 457 18.84 -8.37 12.01
N ASP A 458 18.87 -8.93 10.80
CA ASP A 458 19.45 -8.30 9.62
C ASP A 458 18.78 -6.95 9.33
N TRP A 459 17.44 -6.92 9.35
CA TRP A 459 16.69 -5.69 9.17
C TRP A 459 17.05 -4.64 10.22
N LYS A 460 17.11 -5.00 11.49
CA LYS A 460 17.47 -4.08 12.57
C LYS A 460 18.88 -3.51 12.41
N ALA A 461 19.84 -4.32 11.94
CA ALA A 461 21.19 -3.85 11.66
C ALA A 461 21.20 -2.84 10.50
N VAL A 462 20.45 -3.12 9.43
CA VAL A 462 20.32 -2.21 8.28
C VAL A 462 19.62 -0.92 8.69
N ASP A 463 18.52 -1.00 9.45
CA ASP A 463 17.74 0.14 9.93
C ASP A 463 18.62 1.09 10.76
N ALA A 464 19.42 0.55 11.69
CA ALA A 464 20.36 1.32 12.49
C ALA A 464 21.43 2.02 11.62
N GLU A 465 21.93 1.35 10.58
CA GLU A 465 22.90 1.94 9.66
C GLU A 465 22.27 3.04 8.79
N GLU A 466 21.01 2.84 8.32
CA GLU A 466 20.27 3.88 7.57
C GLU A 466 20.07 5.14 8.42
N VAL A 467 19.73 4.99 9.72
CA VAL A 467 19.59 6.11 10.66
C VAL A 467 20.95 6.81 10.86
N ARG A 468 22.02 6.06 11.13
CA ARG A 468 23.37 6.61 11.29
C ARG A 468 23.83 7.39 10.04
N ARG A 469 23.54 6.88 8.84
CA ARG A 469 23.83 7.58 7.57
C ARG A 469 23.01 8.87 7.46
N GLY A 470 21.74 8.81 7.87
CA GLY A 470 20.85 9.96 7.89
C GLY A 470 21.34 11.05 8.83
N GLU A 471 21.72 10.71 10.06
CA GLU A 471 22.27 11.63 11.05
C GLU A 471 23.51 12.37 10.51
N ALA A 472 24.41 11.66 9.82
CA ALA A 472 25.57 12.26 9.16
C ALA A 472 25.20 13.27 8.05
N LEU A 473 24.00 13.20 7.50
CA LEU A 473 23.45 14.10 6.48
C LEU A 473 22.45 15.13 7.05
N GLY A 474 22.20 15.12 8.36
CA GLY A 474 21.24 16.01 9.02
C GLY A 474 19.78 15.69 8.70
N LYS A 475 19.43 14.42 8.46
CA LYS A 475 18.10 13.94 8.12
C LYS A 475 17.71 12.69 8.91
N GLU A 476 16.45 12.30 8.81
CA GLU A 476 15.86 11.15 9.54
C GLU A 476 16.62 9.84 9.26
N ARG A 477 16.86 9.53 8.01
CA ARG A 477 17.62 8.35 7.54
C ARG A 477 18.09 8.50 6.10
N GLU A 478 19.10 7.72 5.72
CA GLU A 478 19.49 7.52 4.33
C GLU A 478 19.35 6.06 3.97
N ARG A 479 18.39 5.75 3.09
CA ARG A 479 18.04 4.37 2.73
C ARG A 479 19.12 3.68 1.93
N MET A 480 19.33 2.41 2.19
CA MET A 480 20.18 1.53 1.40
C MET A 480 19.38 0.82 0.30
N VAL A 481 19.99 0.62 -0.85
CA VAL A 481 19.51 -0.32 -1.84
C VAL A 481 19.96 -1.74 -1.47
N TRP A 482 19.35 -2.76 -2.10
CA TRP A 482 19.63 -4.16 -1.73
C TRP A 482 21.12 -4.54 -1.80
N GLU A 483 21.83 -4.09 -2.83
CA GLU A 483 23.25 -4.37 -2.98
C GLU A 483 24.08 -3.83 -1.82
N GLU A 484 23.86 -2.58 -1.46
CA GLU A 484 24.53 -1.93 -0.30
C GLU A 484 24.16 -2.64 1.01
N ALA A 485 22.87 -2.96 1.21
CA ALA A 485 22.41 -3.67 2.40
C ALA A 485 23.05 -5.05 2.50
N ARG A 486 23.14 -5.77 1.39
CA ARG A 486 23.77 -7.10 1.33
C ARG A 486 25.28 -7.05 1.63
N GLU A 487 25.99 -6.08 1.06
CA GLU A 487 27.41 -5.88 1.35
C GLU A 487 27.64 -5.52 2.80
N PHE A 488 26.83 -4.63 3.36
CA PHE A 488 26.89 -4.26 4.77
C PHE A 488 26.61 -5.48 5.67
N LEU A 489 25.56 -6.24 5.41
CA LEU A 489 25.22 -7.45 6.16
C LEU A 489 26.31 -8.52 6.09
N ALA A 490 27.02 -8.64 4.96
CA ALA A 490 28.14 -9.56 4.83
C ALA A 490 29.33 -9.21 5.76
N GLN A 491 29.44 -7.94 6.15
CA GLN A 491 30.48 -7.44 7.07
C GLN A 491 30.09 -7.59 8.55
N VAL A 492 28.80 -7.38 8.88
CA VAL A 492 28.34 -7.35 10.27
C VAL A 492 27.76 -8.66 10.78
N ARG A 493 27.29 -9.56 9.88
CA ARG A 493 26.84 -10.88 10.29
C ARG A 493 27.99 -11.68 10.94
N PRO A 494 27.78 -12.27 12.13
CA PRO A 494 28.79 -13.16 12.67
C PRO A 494 29.02 -14.30 11.66
N ARG A 495 30.28 -14.55 11.31
CA ARG A 495 30.65 -15.73 10.50
C ARG A 495 30.16 -16.96 11.25
N LYS A 496 29.06 -17.55 10.77
CA LYS A 496 28.65 -18.89 11.25
C LYS A 496 29.75 -19.86 10.83
N ALA A 497 30.47 -20.38 11.83
CA ALA A 497 31.49 -21.40 11.66
C ALA A 497 30.87 -22.67 11.05
#